data_267da71296920bea36e81466e536e40f
#
_entry.id   267da71296920bea36e81466e536e40f
#
_cell.length_a   1.000
_cell.length_b   1.000
_cell.length_c   1.000
_cell.angle_alpha   90.00
_cell.angle_beta   90.00
_cell.angle_gamma   90.00
#
_symmetry.space_group_name_H-M   'P 1'
#
loop_
_entity.id
_entity.type
_entity.pdbx_description
1 polymer ?
#
loop_
_entity_poly.entity_id
_entity_poly.type
_entity_poly.pdbx_seq_one_letter_code
_entity_poly.pdbx_strand_id
1 'polypeptide(L)'
;MNIENDRKGASRRRFIATAGAASLALAAAPLVRGQGRKALKVSVGRQPWAAGNSPVTRYMMDNKTFERYAGDAGYDLTVDYRDYPSAAPQVEAFVSGNLDFGMWGNTPIVRLIAQNQPIQIITVGEGHFRFVLATRKDSPIRNVADLKGKTVGALLGGDPYNVLTQMLRYELGNPDPKAFNITVVNTPTQAQAATIPGGMDAAVLIYPAFLKANAELGTVGIINSFGYTESHYKGPAGEGAGILLPSVKKSAFYPDGYYLHRSFWIGSRKIVESDPAVVTAFVTAQQDAVAKLSKMDPGKVSELAKKYWELAPELGAKVVEDDVLFKRGWCWPTEGDAVALLETSKSMVDGKLITKPLAWAQVKTAFALTAPLDKAAYDKTGGVPDAAGFHDKNAKDLRGAPVWEMQSWGERS
;
A
#
# COMPACT_ATOMS: atom_id res chain seq x y z
N MET A 1 -14.64 93.38 26.99
CA MET A 1 -13.96 92.51 25.99
C MET A 1 -13.92 91.12 26.53
N ASN A 2 -14.96 90.38 26.36
CA ASN A 2 -15.21 89.12 26.99
C ASN A 2 -15.06 88.00 25.98
N ILE A 3 -14.11 87.09 26.27
CA ILE A 3 -13.95 85.82 25.63
C ILE A 3 -14.15 84.78 26.71
N GLU A 4 -15.37 84.40 26.99
CA GLU A 4 -15.68 83.25 27.86
C GLU A 4 -17.13 82.85 27.57
N ASN A 5 -17.30 81.90 26.64
CA ASN A 5 -18.50 81.05 26.56
C ASN A 5 -18.51 80.21 25.29
N ASP A 6 -17.56 79.31 25.17
CA ASP A 6 -17.69 78.27 24.12
C ASP A 6 -17.03 76.89 24.43
N ARG A 7 -17.04 76.51 25.71
CA ARG A 7 -16.45 75.18 26.11
C ARG A 7 -17.42 74.18 26.71
N LYS A 8 -18.70 74.43 26.71
CA LYS A 8 -19.67 73.47 27.30
C LYS A 8 -20.54 72.69 26.30
N GLY A 9 -20.48 72.97 25.00
CA GLY A 9 -21.27 72.29 23.99
C GLY A 9 -20.61 71.06 23.36
N ALA A 10 -19.28 70.99 23.36
CA ALA A 10 -18.53 69.92 22.66
C ALA A 10 -18.39 68.58 23.43
N SER A 11 -18.54 68.63 24.78
CA SER A 11 -18.38 67.42 25.61
C SER A 11 -19.57 66.49 25.58
N ARG A 12 -20.82 67.03 25.48
CA ARG A 12 -22.03 66.19 25.44
C ARG A 12 -22.25 65.52 24.10
N ARG A 13 -21.87 66.11 22.97
CA ARG A 13 -21.99 65.49 21.65
C ARG A 13 -20.96 64.38 21.42
N ARG A 14 -19.78 64.46 22.02
CA ARG A 14 -18.77 63.38 21.92
C ARG A 14 -19.10 62.15 22.77
N PHE A 15 -19.82 62.33 23.89
CA PHE A 15 -20.20 61.22 24.75
C PHE A 15 -21.34 60.36 24.14
N ILE A 16 -22.25 61.00 23.40
CA ILE A 16 -23.36 60.29 22.73
C ILE A 16 -22.84 59.57 21.46
N ALA A 17 -21.83 60.09 20.76
CA ALA A 17 -21.26 59.44 19.61
C ALA A 17 -20.41 58.22 19.95
N THR A 18 -19.74 58.19 21.14
CA THR A 18 -18.99 57.04 21.59
C THR A 18 -19.83 55.91 22.21
N ALA A 19 -20.98 56.24 22.81
CA ALA A 19 -21.91 55.23 23.34
C ALA A 19 -22.70 54.55 22.20
N GLY A 20 -22.99 55.24 21.10
CA GLY A 20 -23.65 54.68 19.93
C GLY A 20 -22.76 53.73 19.08
N ALA A 21 -21.46 53.99 19.04
CA ALA A 21 -20.51 53.14 18.31
C ALA A 21 -20.15 51.83 19.06
N ALA A 22 -20.19 51.85 20.37
CA ALA A 22 -19.96 50.63 21.18
C ALA A 22 -21.15 49.66 21.14
N SER A 23 -22.37 50.15 20.96
CA SER A 23 -23.58 49.31 20.91
C SER A 23 -23.78 48.66 19.53
N LEU A 24 -23.24 49.24 18.46
CA LEU A 24 -23.26 48.65 17.13
C LEU A 24 -22.12 47.63 16.89
N ALA A 25 -21.05 47.69 17.65
CA ALA A 25 -19.96 46.75 17.55
C ALA A 25 -20.28 45.37 18.24
N LEU A 26 -21.25 45.36 19.16
CA LEU A 26 -21.71 44.07 19.78
C LEU A 26 -22.78 43.35 18.95
N ALA A 27 -23.41 44.03 17.96
CA ALA A 27 -24.42 43.41 17.10
C ALA A 27 -23.84 42.81 15.79
N ALA A 28 -22.55 43.03 15.52
CA ALA A 28 -21.83 42.55 14.33
C ALA A 28 -20.73 41.52 14.71
N ALA A 29 -20.85 40.81 15.82
CA ALA A 29 -20.17 39.53 15.95
C ALA A 29 -20.73 38.63 14.84
N PRO A 30 -19.93 38.21 13.85
CA PRO A 30 -20.42 37.22 12.93
C PRO A 30 -20.90 36.06 13.77
N LEU A 31 -22.20 35.77 13.69
CA LEU A 31 -22.70 34.44 14.02
C LEU A 31 -21.86 33.50 13.16
N VAL A 32 -20.77 32.96 13.72
CA VAL A 32 -20.15 31.75 13.21
C VAL A 32 -21.27 30.70 13.34
N ARG A 33 -22.16 30.71 12.36
CA ARG A 33 -23.01 29.56 12.09
C ARG A 33 -22.01 28.43 11.95
N GLY A 34 -21.99 27.56 12.91
CA GLY A 34 -21.28 26.29 12.76
C GLY A 34 -21.72 25.72 11.43
N GLN A 35 -20.90 25.86 10.41
CA GLN A 35 -21.16 25.18 9.14
C GLN A 35 -21.20 23.72 9.53
N GLY A 36 -22.40 23.10 9.42
CA GLY A 36 -22.55 21.68 9.65
C GLY A 36 -21.50 20.94 8.83
N ARG A 37 -20.93 19.87 9.38
CA ARG A 37 -19.96 19.05 8.67
C ARG A 37 -20.52 18.65 7.30
N LYS A 38 -19.69 18.65 6.27
CA LYS A 38 -20.05 18.19 4.93
C LYS A 38 -20.27 16.68 4.97
N ALA A 39 -21.50 16.21 4.76
CA ALA A 39 -21.77 14.79 4.65
C ALA A 39 -21.13 14.22 3.39
N LEU A 40 -20.36 13.14 3.53
CA LEU A 40 -19.71 12.46 2.42
C LEU A 40 -19.71 10.95 2.66
N LYS A 41 -20.06 10.19 1.64
CA LYS A 41 -19.90 8.73 1.62
C LYS A 41 -18.74 8.38 0.70
N VAL A 42 -17.81 7.54 1.18
CA VAL A 42 -16.69 7.01 0.40
C VAL A 42 -16.67 5.49 0.44
N SER A 43 -16.17 4.88 -0.63
CA SER A 43 -16.00 3.44 -0.76
C SER A 43 -14.51 3.09 -0.76
N VAL A 44 -14.13 2.11 0.08
CA VAL A 44 -12.75 1.65 0.27
C VAL A 44 -12.66 0.17 -0.02
N GLY A 45 -11.95 -0.18 -1.08
CA GLY A 45 -11.71 -1.58 -1.46
C GLY A 45 -10.50 -2.17 -0.73
N ARG A 46 -10.65 -3.41 -0.24
CA ARG A 46 -9.62 -4.14 0.48
C ARG A 46 -9.42 -5.53 -0.12
N GLN A 47 -8.25 -6.10 0.09
CA GLN A 47 -7.93 -7.49 -0.23
C GLN A 47 -7.41 -8.20 1.04
N PRO A 48 -8.25 -8.44 2.05
CA PRO A 48 -7.80 -8.81 3.38
C PRO A 48 -7.09 -10.17 3.46
N TRP A 49 -7.34 -11.05 2.48
CA TRP A 49 -6.67 -12.37 2.42
C TRP A 49 -5.26 -12.31 1.85
N ALA A 50 -4.99 -11.26 1.06
CA ALA A 50 -3.75 -11.16 0.31
C ALA A 50 -2.72 -10.25 0.99
N ALA A 51 -3.18 -9.27 1.76
CA ALA A 51 -2.36 -8.12 2.09
C ALA A 51 -1.82 -8.14 3.52
N GLY A 52 -0.54 -7.86 3.68
CA GLY A 52 0.09 -7.54 4.97
C GLY A 52 -0.54 -6.33 5.65
N ASN A 53 -1.17 -5.45 4.88
CA ASN A 53 -1.94 -4.30 5.35
C ASN A 53 -3.24 -4.67 6.10
N SER A 54 -3.69 -5.92 6.08
CA SER A 54 -4.97 -6.32 6.71
C SER A 54 -5.11 -5.90 8.19
N PRO A 55 -4.08 -6.02 9.05
CA PRO A 55 -4.13 -5.50 10.41
C PRO A 55 -4.33 -3.99 10.47
N VAL A 56 -3.68 -3.22 9.59
CA VAL A 56 -3.78 -1.76 9.55
C VAL A 56 -5.20 -1.32 9.22
N THR A 57 -5.78 -1.87 8.16
CA THR A 57 -7.14 -1.53 7.76
C THR A 57 -8.17 -2.00 8.80
N ARG A 58 -7.95 -3.15 9.43
CA ARG A 58 -8.82 -3.61 10.52
C ARG A 58 -8.76 -2.66 11.71
N TYR A 59 -7.57 -2.25 12.12
CA TYR A 59 -7.40 -1.25 13.16
C TYR A 59 -8.15 0.06 12.85
N MET A 60 -8.02 0.54 11.60
CA MET A 60 -8.71 1.75 11.15
C MET A 60 -10.24 1.62 11.26
N MET A 61 -10.79 0.48 10.86
CA MET A 61 -12.23 0.19 10.94
C MET A 61 -12.73 0.12 12.38
N ASP A 62 -12.04 -0.63 13.24
CA ASP A 62 -12.47 -0.85 14.62
C ASP A 62 -12.44 0.44 15.46
N ASN A 63 -11.48 1.32 15.16
CA ASN A 63 -11.29 2.58 15.87
C ASN A 63 -11.89 3.80 15.14
N LYS A 64 -12.52 3.59 13.98
CA LYS A 64 -13.08 4.66 13.12
C LYS A 64 -12.11 5.82 12.93
N THR A 65 -10.82 5.50 12.72
CA THR A 65 -9.77 6.52 12.66
C THR A 65 -9.91 7.40 11.43
N PHE A 66 -10.34 6.84 10.31
CA PHE A 66 -10.58 7.60 9.10
C PHE A 66 -11.72 8.60 9.27
N GLU A 67 -12.87 8.14 9.79
CA GLU A 67 -14.03 8.98 10.07
C GLU A 67 -13.68 10.10 11.09
N ARG A 68 -12.88 9.77 12.09
CA ARG A 68 -12.43 10.75 13.10
C ARG A 68 -11.58 11.85 12.45
N TYR A 69 -10.55 11.51 11.70
CA TYR A 69 -9.69 12.52 11.06
C TYR A 69 -10.40 13.30 9.96
N ALA A 70 -11.36 12.69 9.26
CA ALA A 70 -12.25 13.40 8.35
C ALA A 70 -13.18 14.36 9.12
N GLY A 71 -13.65 13.96 10.29
CA GLY A 71 -14.43 14.82 11.20
C GLY A 71 -13.66 16.07 11.64
N ASP A 72 -12.37 15.91 11.93
CA ASP A 72 -11.46 17.04 12.25
C ASP A 72 -11.25 17.97 11.05
N ALA A 73 -11.41 17.45 9.83
CA ALA A 73 -11.33 18.19 8.59
C ALA A 73 -12.70 18.79 8.12
N GLY A 74 -13.75 18.68 8.95
CA GLY A 74 -15.05 19.26 8.66
C GLY A 74 -16.02 18.35 7.89
N TYR A 75 -15.78 17.03 7.86
CA TYR A 75 -16.64 16.07 7.20
C TYR A 75 -17.41 15.20 8.19
N ASP A 76 -18.66 14.86 7.84
CA ASP A 76 -19.41 13.76 8.41
C ASP A 76 -19.29 12.57 7.45
N LEU A 77 -18.25 11.75 7.70
CA LEU A 77 -17.82 10.71 6.77
C LEU A 77 -18.49 9.37 7.09
N THR A 78 -19.09 8.77 6.06
CA THR A 78 -19.51 7.36 6.06
C THR A 78 -18.59 6.56 5.17
N VAL A 79 -17.93 5.54 5.72
CA VAL A 79 -17.00 4.68 4.96
C VAL A 79 -17.64 3.32 4.68
N ASP A 80 -17.69 2.97 3.40
CA ASP A 80 -18.17 1.67 2.90
C ASP A 80 -16.95 0.80 2.54
N TYR A 81 -16.51 -0.05 3.49
CA TYR A 81 -15.42 -0.98 3.28
C TYR A 81 -15.91 -2.23 2.54
N ARG A 82 -15.27 -2.54 1.40
CA ARG A 82 -15.61 -3.68 0.54
C ARG A 82 -14.43 -4.63 0.40
N ASP A 83 -14.67 -5.90 0.68
CA ASP A 83 -13.68 -6.95 0.55
C ASP A 83 -13.72 -7.56 -0.85
N TYR A 84 -12.55 -7.63 -1.49
CA TYR A 84 -12.37 -8.23 -2.81
C TYR A 84 -11.41 -9.42 -2.72
N PRO A 85 -11.72 -10.54 -3.41
CA PRO A 85 -10.89 -11.74 -3.35
C PRO A 85 -9.53 -11.58 -4.03
N SER A 86 -9.42 -10.60 -4.95
CA SER A 86 -8.19 -10.31 -5.71
C SER A 86 -8.22 -8.90 -6.28
N ALA A 87 -7.11 -8.48 -6.89
CA ALA A 87 -6.99 -7.16 -7.50
C ALA A 87 -7.93 -6.95 -8.70
N ALA A 88 -8.19 -7.96 -9.53
CA ALA A 88 -8.94 -7.78 -10.78
C ALA A 88 -10.35 -7.21 -10.57
N PRO A 89 -11.24 -7.82 -9.74
CA PRO A 89 -12.57 -7.27 -9.50
C PRO A 89 -12.53 -5.92 -8.76
N GLN A 90 -11.51 -5.67 -7.96
CA GLN A 90 -11.34 -4.39 -7.29
C GLN A 90 -10.96 -3.29 -8.28
N VAL A 91 -10.04 -3.57 -9.21
CA VAL A 91 -9.65 -2.64 -10.29
C VAL A 91 -10.85 -2.32 -11.18
N GLU A 92 -11.65 -3.33 -11.53
CA GLU A 92 -12.87 -3.13 -12.32
C GLU A 92 -13.85 -2.18 -11.61
N ALA A 93 -14.11 -2.41 -10.31
CA ALA A 93 -14.96 -1.54 -9.51
C ALA A 93 -14.42 -0.10 -9.43
N PHE A 94 -13.11 0.06 -9.37
CA PHE A 94 -12.46 1.36 -9.32
C PHE A 94 -12.54 2.09 -10.67
N VAL A 95 -12.19 1.43 -11.76
CA VAL A 95 -12.22 2.04 -13.11
C VAL A 95 -13.65 2.40 -13.53
N SER A 96 -14.65 1.60 -13.11
CA SER A 96 -16.07 1.91 -13.34
C SER A 96 -16.62 3.03 -12.43
N GLY A 97 -15.80 3.60 -11.52
CA GLY A 97 -16.22 4.67 -10.62
C GLY A 97 -17.04 4.21 -9.40
N ASN A 98 -17.11 2.91 -9.16
CA ASN A 98 -17.82 2.33 -8.01
C ASN A 98 -16.96 2.22 -6.75
N LEU A 99 -15.69 2.65 -6.81
CA LEU A 99 -14.75 2.62 -5.72
C LEU A 99 -13.91 3.89 -5.71
N ASP A 100 -13.82 4.56 -4.54
CA ASP A 100 -13.06 5.80 -4.37
C ASP A 100 -11.60 5.53 -4.01
N PHE A 101 -11.36 4.51 -3.17
CA PHE A 101 -10.04 4.08 -2.72
C PHE A 101 -9.86 2.59 -2.98
N GLY A 102 -8.71 2.22 -3.55
CA GLY A 102 -8.33 0.83 -3.75
C GLY A 102 -6.87 0.60 -3.35
N MET A 103 -6.50 -0.66 -3.09
CA MET A 103 -5.12 -1.03 -2.80
C MET A 103 -4.68 -2.18 -3.68
N TRP A 104 -3.59 -1.98 -4.40
CA TRP A 104 -3.02 -2.99 -5.32
C TRP A 104 -1.51 -3.03 -5.25
N GLY A 105 -0.97 -4.20 -5.62
CA GLY A 105 0.45 -4.35 -5.87
C GLY A 105 0.92 -3.67 -7.16
N ASN A 106 2.20 -3.78 -7.42
CA ASN A 106 2.86 -3.11 -8.54
C ASN A 106 2.24 -3.41 -9.90
N THR A 107 1.97 -4.69 -10.19
CA THR A 107 1.56 -5.14 -11.53
C THR A 107 0.25 -4.50 -11.99
N PRO A 108 -0.85 -4.50 -11.21
CA PRO A 108 -2.07 -3.79 -11.59
C PRO A 108 -1.87 -2.27 -11.75
N ILE A 109 -1.10 -1.65 -10.85
CA ILE A 109 -0.82 -0.20 -10.89
C ILE A 109 -0.07 0.18 -12.15
N VAL A 110 1.02 -0.52 -12.46
CA VAL A 110 1.81 -0.30 -13.68
C VAL A 110 0.95 -0.43 -14.92
N ARG A 111 0.05 -1.42 -14.96
CA ARG A 111 -0.87 -1.58 -16.08
C ARG A 111 -1.81 -0.38 -16.23
N LEU A 112 -2.39 0.11 -15.13
CA LEU A 112 -3.27 1.27 -15.15
C LEU A 112 -2.52 2.53 -15.63
N ILE A 113 -1.30 2.76 -15.17
CA ILE A 113 -0.46 3.88 -15.63
C ILE A 113 -0.14 3.73 -17.14
N ALA A 114 0.25 2.53 -17.58
CA ALA A 114 0.56 2.25 -18.99
C ALA A 114 -0.66 2.45 -19.92
N GLN A 115 -1.87 2.25 -19.40
CA GLN A 115 -3.13 2.49 -20.08
C GLN A 115 -3.64 3.93 -19.93
N ASN A 116 -2.86 4.84 -19.35
CA ASN A 116 -3.22 6.24 -19.07
C ASN A 116 -4.50 6.38 -18.24
N GLN A 117 -4.80 5.42 -17.35
CA GLN A 117 -5.91 5.55 -16.43
C GLN A 117 -5.65 6.67 -15.41
N PRO A 118 -6.68 7.48 -15.07
CA PRO A 118 -6.52 8.65 -14.20
C PRO A 118 -6.43 8.26 -12.72
N ILE A 119 -5.45 7.42 -12.36
CA ILE A 119 -5.18 7.03 -10.99
C ILE A 119 -4.24 8.01 -10.31
N GLN A 120 -4.38 8.12 -8.97
CA GLN A 120 -3.43 8.83 -8.13
C GLN A 120 -2.99 7.92 -6.98
N ILE A 121 -1.69 7.73 -6.85
CA ILE A 121 -1.10 6.97 -5.75
C ILE A 121 -1.12 7.86 -4.52
N ILE A 122 -1.73 7.37 -3.44
CA ILE A 122 -1.89 8.12 -2.20
C ILE A 122 -0.74 7.82 -1.23
N THR A 123 -0.54 6.54 -0.90
CA THR A 123 0.43 6.15 0.12
C THR A 123 0.81 4.68 -0.02
N VAL A 124 1.89 4.26 0.60
CA VAL A 124 2.30 2.85 0.62
C VAL A 124 1.27 2.05 1.44
N GLY A 125 0.68 1.05 0.83
CA GLY A 125 -0.27 0.15 1.47
C GLY A 125 0.39 -1.03 2.16
N GLU A 126 1.42 -1.58 1.54
CA GLU A 126 2.29 -2.64 2.06
C GLU A 126 3.52 -2.77 1.16
N GLY A 127 4.47 -3.58 1.56
CA GLY A 127 5.61 -3.84 0.69
C GLY A 127 6.60 -4.83 1.30
N HIS A 128 7.60 -5.16 0.51
CA HIS A 128 8.58 -6.20 0.86
C HIS A 128 7.87 -7.52 1.20
N PHE A 129 6.87 -7.85 0.41
CA PHE A 129 5.98 -8.97 0.63
C PHE A 129 6.51 -10.21 -0.07
N ARG A 130 6.46 -11.33 0.63
CA ARG A 130 7.05 -12.59 0.15
C ARG A 130 6.07 -13.36 -0.73
N PHE A 131 6.53 -13.74 -1.92
CA PHE A 131 5.87 -14.71 -2.78
C PHE A 131 6.69 -16.00 -2.77
N VAL A 132 6.01 -17.12 -2.71
CA VAL A 132 6.66 -18.45 -2.65
C VAL A 132 6.18 -19.28 -3.82
N LEU A 133 7.12 -19.75 -4.64
CA LEU A 133 6.86 -20.83 -5.58
C LEU A 133 6.82 -22.12 -4.78
N ALA A 134 5.67 -22.76 -4.75
CA ALA A 134 5.41 -23.89 -3.86
C ALA A 134 4.86 -25.11 -4.62
N THR A 135 5.02 -26.28 -4.04
CA THR A 135 4.56 -27.57 -4.55
C THR A 135 4.00 -28.45 -3.43
N ARG A 136 3.29 -29.52 -3.79
CA ARG A 136 2.81 -30.50 -2.80
C ARG A 136 3.98 -31.21 -2.12
N LYS A 137 3.78 -31.68 -0.90
CA LYS A 137 4.79 -32.36 -0.08
C LYS A 137 5.45 -33.55 -0.79
N ASP A 138 4.67 -34.29 -1.56
CA ASP A 138 5.12 -35.52 -2.25
C ASP A 138 5.57 -35.26 -3.70
N SER A 139 5.67 -34.01 -4.10
CA SER A 139 6.11 -33.64 -5.44
C SER A 139 7.59 -33.97 -5.66
N PRO A 140 7.99 -34.45 -6.83
CA PRO A 140 9.40 -34.64 -7.18
C PRO A 140 10.11 -33.29 -7.49
N ILE A 141 9.38 -32.17 -7.61
CA ILE A 141 9.94 -30.87 -7.93
C ILE A 141 10.75 -30.35 -6.75
N ARG A 142 12.02 -30.04 -6.97
CA ARG A 142 12.96 -29.57 -5.96
C ARG A 142 13.62 -28.23 -6.28
N ASN A 143 13.57 -27.83 -7.54
CA ASN A 143 14.14 -26.55 -8.01
C ASN A 143 13.33 -25.99 -9.18
N VAL A 144 13.68 -24.78 -9.61
CA VAL A 144 12.95 -24.10 -10.69
C VAL A 144 13.11 -24.82 -12.04
N ALA A 145 14.23 -25.51 -12.27
CA ALA A 145 14.44 -26.24 -13.52
C ALA A 145 13.51 -27.48 -13.65
N ASP A 146 13.04 -28.03 -12.55
CA ASP A 146 12.10 -29.17 -12.53
C ASP A 146 10.69 -28.76 -12.99
N LEU A 147 10.42 -27.44 -13.15
CA LEU A 147 9.17 -26.94 -13.69
C LEU A 147 9.02 -27.11 -15.21
N LYS A 148 10.08 -27.50 -15.92
CA LYS A 148 10.02 -27.74 -17.37
C LYS A 148 8.98 -28.79 -17.69
N GLY A 149 8.05 -28.45 -18.60
CA GLY A 149 6.94 -29.31 -19.00
C GLY A 149 5.82 -29.44 -17.94
N LYS A 150 5.83 -28.62 -16.86
CA LYS A 150 4.87 -28.69 -15.76
C LYS A 150 3.78 -27.64 -15.87
N THR A 151 2.72 -27.83 -15.08
CA THR A 151 1.62 -26.85 -14.94
C THR A 151 1.80 -26.07 -13.65
N VAL A 152 1.90 -24.75 -13.76
CA VAL A 152 2.12 -23.84 -12.64
C VAL A 152 0.93 -22.88 -12.50
N GLY A 153 0.37 -22.81 -11.29
CA GLY A 153 -0.68 -21.87 -10.93
C GLY A 153 -0.11 -20.49 -10.61
N ALA A 154 -0.67 -19.45 -11.21
CA ALA A 154 -0.40 -18.08 -10.84
C ALA A 154 -1.59 -17.18 -11.15
N LEU A 155 -1.80 -16.11 -10.39
CA LEU A 155 -2.79 -15.09 -10.73
C LEU A 155 -2.32 -14.33 -11.98
N LEU A 156 -2.92 -14.63 -13.12
CA LEU A 156 -2.59 -13.99 -14.38
C LEU A 156 -2.93 -12.50 -14.32
N GLY A 157 -1.97 -11.68 -14.74
CA GLY A 157 -2.12 -10.23 -14.71
C GLY A 157 -1.93 -9.57 -13.34
N GLY A 158 -1.57 -10.36 -12.33
CA GLY A 158 -1.19 -9.90 -10.98
C GLY A 158 0.29 -10.13 -10.69
N ASP A 159 0.72 -9.73 -9.50
CA ASP A 159 2.11 -9.88 -9.04
C ASP A 159 2.59 -11.34 -9.03
N PRO A 160 1.78 -12.35 -8.63
CA PRO A 160 2.24 -13.75 -8.66
C PRO A 160 2.73 -14.23 -10.03
N TYR A 161 2.07 -13.83 -11.12
CA TYR A 161 2.55 -14.18 -12.45
C TYR A 161 3.86 -13.46 -12.80
N ASN A 162 3.94 -12.18 -12.48
CA ASN A 162 5.17 -11.42 -12.74
C ASN A 162 6.35 -11.95 -11.93
N VAL A 163 6.12 -12.32 -10.68
CA VAL A 163 7.14 -12.99 -9.84
C VAL A 163 7.61 -14.31 -10.48
N LEU A 164 6.70 -15.14 -10.98
CA LEU A 164 7.06 -16.37 -11.70
C LEU A 164 7.99 -16.06 -12.87
N THR A 165 7.66 -15.09 -13.71
CA THR A 165 8.49 -14.73 -14.86
C THR A 165 9.89 -14.28 -14.43
N GLN A 166 10.00 -13.55 -13.32
CA GLN A 166 11.31 -13.13 -12.80
C GLN A 166 12.11 -14.30 -12.20
N MET A 167 11.45 -15.22 -11.49
CA MET A 167 12.12 -16.45 -11.03
C MET A 167 12.66 -17.26 -12.21
N LEU A 168 11.89 -17.44 -13.28
CA LEU A 168 12.34 -18.11 -14.49
C LEU A 168 13.50 -17.38 -15.15
N ARG A 169 13.42 -16.05 -15.25
CA ARG A 169 14.50 -15.22 -15.82
C ARG A 169 15.82 -15.44 -15.10
N TYR A 170 15.83 -15.34 -13.79
CA TYR A 170 17.06 -15.39 -13.01
C TYR A 170 17.58 -16.80 -12.80
N GLU A 171 16.71 -17.80 -12.74
CA GLU A 171 17.09 -19.19 -12.55
C GLU A 171 17.39 -19.92 -13.85
N LEU A 172 16.62 -19.64 -14.92
CA LEU A 172 16.71 -20.38 -16.19
C LEU A 172 17.14 -19.49 -17.37
N GLY A 173 17.33 -18.20 -17.15
CA GLY A 173 17.81 -17.26 -18.17
C GLY A 173 16.75 -16.73 -19.15
N ASN A 174 15.47 -17.12 -19.00
CA ASN A 174 14.38 -16.64 -19.86
C ASN A 174 13.11 -16.43 -19.03
N PRO A 175 12.42 -15.25 -19.12
CA PRO A 175 11.21 -14.99 -18.38
C PRO A 175 9.96 -15.66 -18.96
N ASP A 176 9.97 -16.14 -20.20
CA ASP A 176 8.81 -16.71 -20.88
C ASP A 176 8.58 -18.18 -20.43
N PRO A 177 7.49 -18.51 -19.72
CA PRO A 177 7.20 -19.90 -19.34
C PRO A 177 7.14 -20.85 -20.53
N LYS A 178 6.68 -20.36 -21.70
CA LYS A 178 6.57 -21.17 -22.91
C LYS A 178 7.92 -21.66 -23.42
N ALA A 179 9.00 -20.91 -23.17
CA ALA A 179 10.37 -21.33 -23.54
C ALA A 179 10.79 -22.63 -22.85
N PHE A 180 10.11 -23.01 -21.79
CA PHE A 180 10.36 -24.20 -20.99
C PHE A 180 9.22 -25.21 -21.02
N ASN A 181 8.26 -25.04 -21.94
CA ASN A 181 7.02 -25.83 -22.01
C ASN A 181 6.22 -25.80 -20.69
N ILE A 182 6.31 -24.73 -19.92
CA ILE A 182 5.53 -24.53 -18.69
C ILE A 182 4.15 -24.01 -19.09
N THR A 183 3.11 -24.72 -18.68
CA THR A 183 1.73 -24.25 -18.77
C THR A 183 1.38 -23.44 -17.54
N VAL A 184 1.04 -22.17 -17.72
CA VAL A 184 0.56 -21.35 -16.60
C VAL A 184 -0.96 -21.34 -16.59
N VAL A 185 -1.56 -21.76 -15.46
CA VAL A 185 -3.00 -21.73 -15.26
C VAL A 185 -3.38 -20.60 -14.30
N ASN A 186 -4.50 -19.94 -14.61
CA ASN A 186 -4.97 -18.85 -13.77
C ASN A 186 -5.53 -19.37 -12.45
N THR A 187 -5.04 -18.82 -11.34
CA THR A 187 -5.56 -19.06 -9.99
C THR A 187 -6.11 -17.73 -9.45
N PRO A 188 -7.41 -17.47 -9.63
CA PRO A 188 -8.00 -16.16 -9.33
C PRO A 188 -8.00 -15.81 -7.84
N THR A 189 -7.84 -16.79 -6.97
CA THR A 189 -7.72 -16.57 -5.52
C THR A 189 -6.53 -17.31 -4.94
N GLN A 190 -5.96 -16.77 -3.86
CA GLN A 190 -4.86 -17.43 -3.15
C GLN A 190 -5.30 -18.71 -2.44
N ALA A 191 -6.53 -18.78 -1.97
CA ALA A 191 -7.09 -20.01 -1.38
C ALA A 191 -7.11 -21.16 -2.39
N GLN A 192 -7.50 -20.90 -3.64
CA GLN A 192 -7.44 -21.90 -4.70
C GLN A 192 -6.01 -22.30 -5.05
N ALA A 193 -5.10 -21.32 -5.16
CA ALA A 193 -3.69 -21.59 -5.44
C ALA A 193 -3.05 -22.45 -4.34
N ALA A 194 -3.38 -22.19 -3.08
CA ALA A 194 -2.79 -22.84 -1.90
C ALA A 194 -3.05 -24.36 -1.83
N THR A 195 -4.17 -24.83 -2.39
CA THR A 195 -4.48 -26.27 -2.41
C THR A 195 -3.69 -27.05 -3.46
N ILE A 196 -3.09 -26.36 -4.44
CA ILE A 196 -2.39 -26.96 -5.60
C ILE A 196 -3.20 -28.16 -6.14
N PRO A 197 -4.39 -27.91 -6.70
CA PRO A 197 -5.33 -28.96 -7.08
C PRO A 197 -4.77 -29.88 -8.16
N GLY A 198 -5.42 -31.03 -8.37
CA GLY A 198 -5.06 -31.98 -9.41
C GLY A 198 -4.93 -31.33 -10.78
N GLY A 199 -3.90 -31.70 -11.55
CA GLY A 199 -3.56 -31.06 -12.84
C GLY A 199 -2.66 -29.83 -12.72
N MET A 200 -2.33 -29.40 -11.49
CA MET A 200 -1.33 -28.37 -11.19
C MET A 200 -0.17 -28.99 -10.44
N ASP A 201 1.05 -28.69 -10.85
CA ASP A 201 2.27 -29.25 -10.25
C ASP A 201 2.87 -28.34 -9.18
N ALA A 202 2.77 -27.02 -9.39
CA ALA A 202 3.26 -25.99 -8.49
C ALA A 202 2.36 -24.74 -8.56
N ALA A 203 2.49 -23.84 -7.60
CA ALA A 203 1.79 -22.55 -7.62
C ALA A 203 2.65 -21.44 -7.00
N VAL A 204 2.43 -20.19 -7.44
CA VAL A 204 2.99 -19.02 -6.77
C VAL A 204 1.99 -18.49 -5.75
N LEU A 205 2.35 -18.58 -4.49
CA LEU A 205 1.54 -18.23 -3.34
C LEU A 205 2.07 -16.94 -2.70
N ILE A 206 1.16 -16.11 -2.22
CA ILE A 206 1.50 -15.03 -1.29
C ILE A 206 1.78 -15.62 0.10
N TYR A 207 2.52 -14.89 0.91
CA TYR A 207 3.07 -15.43 2.15
C TYR A 207 2.03 -15.94 3.15
N PRO A 208 0.91 -15.23 3.46
CA PRO A 208 -0.10 -15.79 4.36
C PRO A 208 -0.68 -17.12 3.84
N ALA A 209 -1.02 -17.20 2.56
CA ALA A 209 -1.58 -18.41 1.96
C ALA A 209 -0.57 -19.55 1.95
N PHE A 210 0.71 -19.28 1.69
CA PHE A 210 1.77 -20.27 1.76
C PHE A 210 1.96 -20.80 3.19
N LEU A 211 2.04 -19.93 4.19
CA LEU A 211 2.21 -20.34 5.59
C LEU A 211 1.07 -21.26 6.05
N LYS A 212 -0.16 -20.92 5.68
CA LYS A 212 -1.33 -21.75 5.97
C LYS A 212 -1.21 -23.12 5.27
N ALA A 213 -0.96 -23.14 3.97
CA ALA A 213 -0.83 -24.38 3.21
C ALA A 213 0.35 -25.25 3.69
N ASN A 214 1.47 -24.64 4.08
CA ASN A 214 2.59 -25.35 4.65
C ASN A 214 2.22 -26.00 6.00
N ALA A 215 1.52 -25.27 6.88
CA ALA A 215 1.10 -25.77 8.19
C ALA A 215 0.04 -26.87 8.08
N GLU A 216 -0.95 -26.72 7.22
CA GLU A 216 -2.11 -27.62 7.16
C GLU A 216 -1.94 -28.78 6.16
N LEU A 217 -1.28 -28.52 5.02
CA LEU A 217 -1.19 -29.46 3.91
C LEU A 217 0.23 -30.00 3.69
N GLY A 218 1.22 -29.48 4.41
CA GLY A 218 2.62 -29.80 4.22
C GLY A 218 3.19 -29.30 2.89
N THR A 219 2.58 -28.27 2.30
CA THR A 219 3.05 -27.64 1.07
C THR A 219 4.50 -27.18 1.24
N VAL A 220 5.34 -27.43 0.25
CA VAL A 220 6.78 -27.15 0.28
C VAL A 220 7.08 -25.96 -0.61
N GLY A 221 7.77 -24.96 -0.06
CA GLY A 221 8.30 -23.84 -0.87
C GLY A 221 9.54 -24.28 -1.63
N ILE A 222 9.59 -24.03 -2.91
CA ILE A 222 10.78 -24.27 -3.74
C ILE A 222 11.74 -23.10 -3.58
N ILE A 223 11.27 -21.88 -3.78
CA ILE A 223 12.02 -20.64 -3.69
C ILE A 223 11.06 -19.49 -3.37
N ASN A 224 11.54 -18.45 -2.72
CA ASN A 224 10.77 -17.24 -2.48
C ASN A 224 11.28 -16.03 -3.28
N SER A 225 10.45 -15.01 -3.43
CA SER A 225 10.76 -13.82 -4.22
C SER A 225 11.92 -12.98 -3.67
N PHE A 226 12.27 -13.10 -2.40
CA PHE A 226 13.39 -12.37 -1.82
C PHE A 226 14.76 -12.92 -2.30
N GLY A 227 14.79 -14.15 -2.79
CA GLY A 227 16.05 -14.80 -3.12
C GLY A 227 16.96 -15.00 -1.88
N TYR A 228 16.38 -14.98 -0.68
CA TYR A 228 17.08 -15.20 0.58
C TYR A 228 17.20 -16.68 0.89
N THR A 229 18.15 -16.97 1.76
CA THR A 229 18.26 -18.28 2.35
C THR A 229 17.06 -18.58 3.23
N GLU A 230 16.78 -19.83 3.41
CA GLU A 230 15.73 -20.36 4.29
C GLU A 230 15.89 -19.96 5.75
N SER A 231 17.06 -19.46 6.16
CA SER A 231 17.28 -18.91 7.50
C SER A 231 16.33 -17.78 7.86
N HIS A 232 15.71 -17.14 6.87
CA HIS A 232 14.68 -16.11 7.07
C HIS A 232 13.26 -16.69 7.16
N TYR A 233 13.13 -18.00 7.05
CA TYR A 233 11.86 -18.69 7.04
C TYR A 233 11.85 -19.84 8.04
N LYS A 234 10.79 -19.90 8.85
CA LYS A 234 10.53 -21.01 9.76
C LYS A 234 9.20 -21.65 9.41
N GLY A 235 9.24 -22.85 8.89
CA GLY A 235 8.05 -23.67 8.71
C GLY A 235 7.65 -24.38 10.00
N PRO A 236 6.55 -25.17 9.99
CA PRO A 236 6.09 -25.93 11.15
C PRO A 236 7.13 -26.89 11.72
N ALA A 237 8.01 -27.42 10.86
CA ALA A 237 9.09 -28.35 11.27
C ALA A 237 10.36 -27.61 11.76
N GLY A 238 10.37 -26.29 11.82
CA GLY A 238 11.50 -25.51 12.27
C GLY A 238 12.09 -24.57 11.22
N GLU A 239 13.24 -23.98 11.52
CA GLU A 239 13.90 -23.02 10.65
C GLU A 239 14.36 -23.66 9.34
N GLY A 240 14.10 -22.98 8.23
CA GLY A 240 14.41 -23.48 6.89
C GLY A 240 13.46 -24.55 6.37
N ALA A 241 12.66 -25.16 7.24
CA ALA A 241 11.71 -26.18 6.83
C ALA A 241 10.59 -25.60 5.96
N GLY A 242 10.32 -26.24 4.85
CA GLY A 242 9.31 -25.80 3.89
C GLY A 242 9.84 -24.96 2.74
N ILE A 243 11.12 -24.55 2.75
CA ILE A 243 11.79 -23.92 1.59
C ILE A 243 12.98 -24.78 1.20
N LEU A 244 12.98 -25.28 -0.03
CA LEU A 244 14.02 -26.21 -0.49
C LEU A 244 15.28 -25.50 -0.95
N LEU A 245 15.14 -24.36 -1.63
CA LEU A 245 16.29 -23.65 -2.15
C LEU A 245 16.70 -22.53 -1.20
N PRO A 246 17.94 -22.52 -0.76
CA PRO A 246 18.44 -21.56 0.23
C PRO A 246 18.59 -20.25 -0.46
N SER A 247 18.57 -19.77 -1.30
CA SER A 247 18.83 -18.56 -2.03
C SER A 247 19.76 -18.77 -3.13
N VAL A 248 19.53 -18.09 -4.07
CA VAL A 248 20.09 -18.41 -5.29
C VAL A 248 20.91 -17.32 -5.87
N LYS A 249 20.40 -16.59 -6.73
CA LYS A 249 21.12 -15.51 -7.41
C LYS A 249 20.63 -14.19 -6.91
N LYS A 250 21.53 -13.24 -6.81
CA LYS A 250 21.15 -11.86 -6.62
C LYS A 250 20.51 -11.36 -7.89
N SER A 251 19.32 -10.78 -7.76
CA SER A 251 18.71 -10.03 -8.85
C SER A 251 19.28 -8.61 -8.91
N ALA A 252 18.91 -7.87 -9.95
CA ALA A 252 19.20 -6.44 -10.03
C ALA A 252 18.57 -5.61 -8.90
N PHE A 253 17.60 -6.20 -8.19
CA PHE A 253 16.84 -5.55 -7.11
C PHE A 253 17.26 -6.01 -5.72
N TYR A 254 18.39 -6.61 -5.58
CA TYR A 254 18.90 -6.88 -4.25
C TYR A 254 18.96 -5.57 -3.43
N PRO A 255 18.45 -5.56 -2.17
CA PRO A 255 18.19 -6.74 -1.34
C PRO A 255 16.80 -7.39 -1.49
N ASP A 256 15.91 -6.87 -2.30
CA ASP A 256 14.53 -7.39 -2.43
C ASP A 256 14.41 -8.60 -3.37
N GLY A 257 15.50 -9.26 -3.70
CA GLY A 257 15.51 -10.52 -4.42
C GLY A 257 15.08 -10.43 -5.88
N TYR A 258 14.16 -11.30 -6.29
CA TYR A 258 13.68 -11.39 -7.68
C TYR A 258 12.65 -10.36 -8.05
N TYR A 259 11.96 -9.82 -7.07
CA TYR A 259 10.83 -8.91 -7.29
C TYR A 259 10.72 -7.87 -6.20
N LEU A 260 10.80 -6.61 -6.58
CA LEU A 260 10.64 -5.49 -5.67
C LEU A 260 9.16 -5.17 -5.48
N HIS A 261 8.53 -5.82 -4.50
CA HIS A 261 7.11 -5.67 -4.25
C HIS A 261 6.79 -4.42 -3.44
N ARG A 262 5.79 -3.69 -3.91
CA ARG A 262 5.08 -2.64 -3.20
C ARG A 262 3.59 -2.72 -3.54
N SER A 263 2.75 -2.49 -2.55
CA SER A 263 1.36 -2.16 -2.79
C SER A 263 1.10 -0.73 -2.37
N PHE A 264 0.22 -0.07 -3.09
CA PHE A 264 -0.13 1.32 -2.81
C PHE A 264 -1.63 1.47 -2.68
N TRP A 265 -2.03 2.38 -1.80
CA TRP A 265 -3.36 2.94 -1.84
C TRP A 265 -3.48 3.90 -3.00
N ILE A 266 -4.55 3.74 -3.74
CA ILE A 266 -4.88 4.53 -4.92
C ILE A 266 -6.18 5.26 -4.65
N GLY A 267 -6.21 6.56 -4.95
CA GLY A 267 -7.44 7.36 -4.96
C GLY A 267 -7.95 7.57 -6.37
N SER A 268 -9.25 7.54 -6.54
CA SER A 268 -9.84 8.02 -7.77
C SER A 268 -9.50 9.50 -7.95
N ARG A 269 -9.22 9.91 -9.17
CA ARG A 269 -8.91 11.33 -9.45
C ARG A 269 -10.01 12.24 -8.93
N LYS A 270 -11.26 11.79 -9.03
CA LYS A 270 -12.41 12.50 -8.51
C LYS A 270 -12.27 12.85 -7.03
N ILE A 271 -12.02 11.85 -6.15
CA ILE A 271 -11.93 12.10 -4.71
C ILE A 271 -10.71 12.96 -4.35
N VAL A 272 -9.59 12.77 -5.07
CA VAL A 272 -8.36 13.54 -4.85
C VAL A 272 -8.57 15.03 -5.18
N GLU A 273 -9.29 15.34 -6.25
CA GLU A 273 -9.54 16.72 -6.70
C GLU A 273 -10.71 17.38 -5.96
N SER A 274 -11.81 16.65 -5.69
CA SER A 274 -13.01 17.24 -5.07
C SER A 274 -12.93 17.37 -3.56
N ASP A 275 -12.24 16.43 -2.88
CA ASP A 275 -12.20 16.33 -1.43
C ASP A 275 -10.78 15.97 -0.90
N PRO A 276 -9.76 16.79 -1.24
CA PRO A 276 -8.36 16.51 -0.88
C PRO A 276 -8.14 16.38 0.63
N ALA A 277 -8.91 17.08 1.44
CA ALA A 277 -8.83 16.97 2.91
C ALA A 277 -9.27 15.59 3.41
N VAL A 278 -10.17 14.90 2.70
CA VAL A 278 -10.56 13.52 3.01
C VAL A 278 -9.43 12.56 2.66
N VAL A 279 -8.71 12.79 1.56
CA VAL A 279 -7.51 12.00 1.22
C VAL A 279 -6.43 12.19 2.28
N THR A 280 -6.15 13.43 2.71
CA THR A 280 -5.23 13.71 3.81
C THR A 280 -5.67 13.02 5.11
N ALA A 281 -6.97 12.99 5.41
CA ALA A 281 -7.51 12.28 6.57
C ALA A 281 -7.30 10.76 6.48
N PHE A 282 -7.45 10.17 5.28
CA PHE A 282 -7.17 8.77 5.04
C PHE A 282 -5.71 8.42 5.32
N VAL A 283 -4.77 9.19 4.76
CA VAL A 283 -3.33 9.00 4.98
C VAL A 283 -2.97 9.16 6.45
N THR A 284 -3.54 10.19 7.12
CA THR A 284 -3.34 10.42 8.55
C THR A 284 -3.83 9.23 9.38
N ALA A 285 -5.00 8.68 9.05
CA ALA A 285 -5.58 7.52 9.74
C ALA A 285 -4.73 6.26 9.57
N GLN A 286 -4.22 6.04 8.37
CA GLN A 286 -3.30 4.92 8.10
C GLN A 286 -2.00 5.09 8.86
N GLN A 287 -1.40 6.27 8.83
CA GLN A 287 -0.16 6.55 9.57
C GLN A 287 -0.33 6.36 11.09
N ASP A 288 -1.44 6.83 11.67
CA ASP A 288 -1.75 6.60 13.08
C ASP A 288 -1.81 5.10 13.42
N ALA A 289 -2.46 4.31 12.55
CA ALA A 289 -2.53 2.86 12.70
C ALA A 289 -1.14 2.21 12.60
N VAL A 290 -0.38 2.53 11.54
CA VAL A 290 0.96 1.99 11.32
C VAL A 290 1.89 2.33 12.48
N ALA A 291 1.93 3.59 12.93
CA ALA A 291 2.78 4.02 14.04
C ALA A 291 2.47 3.34 15.37
N LYS A 292 1.23 2.95 15.60
CA LYS A 292 0.81 2.20 16.80
C LYS A 292 1.13 0.71 16.65
N LEU A 293 0.75 0.11 15.54
CA LEU A 293 0.89 -1.32 15.33
C LEU A 293 2.36 -1.73 15.21
N SER A 294 3.22 -0.90 14.62
CA SER A 294 4.66 -1.19 14.50
C SER A 294 5.41 -1.28 15.84
N LYS A 295 4.79 -0.79 16.92
CA LYS A 295 5.34 -0.87 18.29
C LYS A 295 4.78 -2.05 19.09
N MET A 296 3.87 -2.79 18.51
CA MET A 296 3.23 -3.94 19.16
C MET A 296 3.97 -5.23 18.79
N ASP A 297 3.75 -6.26 19.59
CA ASP A 297 4.17 -7.61 19.26
C ASP A 297 3.54 -8.06 17.92
N PRO A 298 4.34 -8.54 16.95
CA PRO A 298 3.83 -8.90 15.63
C PRO A 298 2.74 -9.98 15.64
N GLY A 299 2.79 -10.93 16.60
CA GLY A 299 1.75 -11.93 16.76
C GLY A 299 0.42 -11.30 17.17
N LYS A 300 0.45 -10.34 18.10
CA LYS A 300 -0.75 -9.57 18.48
C LYS A 300 -1.28 -8.72 17.32
N VAL A 301 -0.40 -8.15 16.50
CA VAL A 301 -0.81 -7.41 15.29
C VAL A 301 -1.52 -8.35 14.32
N SER A 302 -1.00 -9.57 14.11
CA SER A 302 -1.59 -10.55 13.20
C SER A 302 -3.00 -11.00 13.61
N GLU A 303 -3.35 -10.96 14.90
CA GLU A 303 -4.70 -11.28 15.38
C GLU A 303 -5.78 -10.37 14.77
N LEU A 304 -5.44 -9.13 14.39
CA LEU A 304 -6.35 -8.24 13.66
C LEU A 304 -6.73 -8.77 12.27
N ALA A 305 -5.90 -9.62 11.69
CA ALA A 305 -6.14 -10.29 10.40
C ALA A 305 -6.57 -11.76 10.54
N LYS A 306 -6.71 -12.29 11.75
CA LYS A 306 -6.99 -13.70 12.04
C LYS A 306 -8.15 -14.27 11.22
N LYS A 307 -9.25 -13.52 11.11
CA LYS A 307 -10.43 -13.92 10.33
C LYS A 307 -10.12 -14.23 8.86
N TYR A 308 -9.08 -13.61 8.31
CA TYR A 308 -8.75 -13.69 6.90
C TYR A 308 -7.55 -14.60 6.63
N TRP A 309 -6.53 -14.54 7.48
CA TRP A 309 -5.33 -15.35 7.31
C TRP A 309 -5.48 -16.75 7.89
N GLU A 310 -6.30 -16.87 8.95
CA GLU A 310 -6.50 -18.15 9.68
C GLU A 310 -5.17 -18.78 10.11
N LEU A 311 -4.21 -17.94 10.48
CA LEU A 311 -2.88 -18.33 10.95
C LEU A 311 -2.82 -18.30 12.47
N ALA A 312 -2.03 -19.20 13.05
CA ALA A 312 -1.59 -19.07 14.44
C ALA A 312 -0.73 -17.81 14.61
N PRO A 313 -0.75 -17.15 15.79
CA PRO A 313 -0.07 -15.88 16.00
C PRO A 313 1.42 -15.88 15.61
N GLU A 314 2.12 -16.96 15.89
CA GLU A 314 3.55 -17.14 15.57
C GLU A 314 3.81 -17.20 14.04
N LEU A 315 2.89 -17.71 13.26
CA LEU A 315 2.96 -17.70 11.81
C LEU A 315 2.51 -16.34 11.25
N GLY A 316 1.46 -15.78 11.82
CA GLY A 316 0.99 -14.45 11.44
C GLY A 316 2.02 -13.36 11.71
N ALA A 317 2.81 -13.51 12.79
CA ALA A 317 3.92 -12.59 13.10
C ALA A 317 4.91 -12.46 11.94
N LYS A 318 5.21 -13.56 11.23
CA LYS A 318 6.14 -13.52 10.08
C LYS A 318 5.63 -12.70 8.91
N VAL A 319 4.31 -12.66 8.71
CA VAL A 319 3.69 -11.81 7.69
C VAL A 319 3.86 -10.34 8.07
N VAL A 320 3.62 -10.01 9.33
CA VAL A 320 3.77 -8.65 9.88
C VAL A 320 5.23 -8.21 9.82
N GLU A 321 6.17 -9.06 10.22
CA GLU A 321 7.60 -8.78 10.21
C GLU A 321 8.18 -8.54 8.81
N ASP A 322 7.59 -9.13 7.79
CA ASP A 322 8.03 -8.92 6.40
C ASP A 322 7.55 -7.58 5.83
N ASP A 323 6.43 -7.04 6.31
CA ASP A 323 5.82 -5.85 5.72
C ASP A 323 6.65 -4.58 5.98
N VAL A 324 6.89 -3.83 4.92
CA VAL A 324 7.64 -2.58 4.95
C VAL A 324 7.02 -1.54 5.88
N LEU A 325 5.69 -1.52 6.03
CA LEU A 325 5.00 -0.58 6.90
C LEU A 325 5.44 -0.73 8.36
N PHE A 326 5.50 -1.98 8.84
CA PHE A 326 5.87 -2.25 10.23
C PHE A 326 7.38 -2.10 10.45
N LYS A 327 8.19 -2.41 9.44
CA LYS A 327 9.64 -2.18 9.48
C LYS A 327 10.00 -0.69 9.57
N ARG A 328 9.27 0.15 8.84
CA ARG A 328 9.47 1.60 8.82
C ARG A 328 8.75 2.31 9.96
N GLY A 329 7.60 1.82 10.38
CA GLY A 329 6.67 2.51 11.29
C GLY A 329 5.98 3.72 10.66
N TRP A 330 6.01 3.83 9.32
CA TRP A 330 5.39 4.90 8.54
C TRP A 330 5.03 4.44 7.13
N CYS A 331 4.09 5.16 6.49
CA CYS A 331 3.50 4.77 5.20
C CYS A 331 3.78 5.75 4.04
N TRP A 332 4.66 6.73 4.24
CA TRP A 332 4.95 7.75 3.24
C TRP A 332 5.66 7.17 2.03
N PRO A 333 5.21 7.44 0.79
CA PRO A 333 5.95 6.99 -0.40
C PRO A 333 7.29 7.71 -0.51
N THR A 334 8.31 6.96 -0.92
CA THR A 334 9.66 7.47 -1.21
C THR A 334 10.05 7.22 -2.66
N GLU A 335 11.18 7.78 -3.06
CA GLU A 335 11.78 7.50 -4.37
C GLU A 335 11.99 5.99 -4.59
N GLY A 336 12.45 5.26 -3.57
CA GLY A 336 12.65 3.81 -3.65
C GLY A 336 11.33 3.05 -3.89
N ASP A 337 10.23 3.51 -3.30
CA ASP A 337 8.91 2.91 -3.55
C ASP A 337 8.43 3.19 -4.99
N ALA A 338 8.70 4.39 -5.52
CA ALA A 338 8.40 4.73 -6.92
C ALA A 338 9.27 3.92 -7.91
N VAL A 339 10.54 3.65 -7.55
CA VAL A 339 11.43 2.77 -8.34
C VAL A 339 10.83 1.37 -8.47
N ALA A 340 10.14 0.86 -7.45
CA ALA A 340 9.49 -0.43 -7.53
C ALA A 340 8.49 -0.52 -8.70
N LEU A 341 7.76 0.56 -9.00
CA LEU A 341 6.84 0.61 -10.16
C LEU A 341 7.60 0.63 -11.48
N LEU A 342 8.68 1.43 -11.56
CA LEU A 342 9.50 1.49 -12.78
C LEU A 342 10.10 0.12 -13.11
N GLU A 343 10.70 -0.53 -12.13
CA GLU A 343 11.34 -1.83 -12.31
C GLU A 343 10.32 -2.94 -12.58
N THR A 344 9.17 -2.89 -11.93
CA THR A 344 8.05 -3.77 -12.28
C THR A 344 7.62 -3.59 -13.73
N SER A 345 7.61 -2.36 -14.24
CA SER A 345 7.24 -2.13 -15.64
C SER A 345 8.23 -2.78 -16.62
N LYS A 346 9.52 -2.77 -16.31
CA LYS A 346 10.54 -3.47 -17.10
C LYS A 346 10.30 -4.99 -17.07
N SER A 347 10.06 -5.55 -15.91
CA SER A 347 9.78 -6.98 -15.78
C SER A 347 8.48 -7.41 -16.48
N MET A 348 7.49 -6.52 -16.54
CA MET A 348 6.23 -6.77 -17.23
C MET A 348 6.39 -6.77 -18.76
N VAL A 349 7.36 -6.02 -19.31
CA VAL A 349 7.72 -6.14 -20.73
C VAL A 349 8.33 -7.50 -21.02
N ASP A 350 9.24 -7.96 -20.15
CA ASP A 350 9.85 -9.28 -20.25
C ASP A 350 8.79 -10.39 -20.21
N GLY A 351 7.81 -10.26 -19.31
CA GLY A 351 6.67 -11.18 -19.18
C GLY A 351 5.55 -10.97 -20.22
N LYS A 352 5.73 -10.07 -21.20
CA LYS A 352 4.77 -9.73 -22.26
C LYS A 352 3.40 -9.25 -21.71
N LEU A 353 3.39 -8.62 -20.53
CA LEU A 353 2.19 -8.05 -19.92
C LEU A 353 1.90 -6.63 -20.38
N ILE A 354 2.94 -5.89 -20.79
CA ILE A 354 2.86 -4.58 -21.44
C ILE A 354 3.88 -4.53 -22.58
N THR A 355 3.75 -3.57 -23.48
CA THR A 355 4.58 -3.48 -24.71
C THR A 355 5.86 -2.67 -24.53
N LYS A 356 5.89 -1.75 -23.57
CA LYS A 356 7.04 -0.90 -23.25
C LYS A 356 7.06 -0.55 -21.77
N PRO A 357 8.23 -0.33 -21.16
CA PRO A 357 8.32 0.09 -19.77
C PRO A 357 7.73 1.49 -19.59
N LEU A 358 7.36 1.82 -18.36
CA LEU A 358 6.94 3.18 -18.00
C LEU A 358 8.14 4.13 -18.12
N ALA A 359 7.88 5.35 -18.58
CA ALA A 359 8.82 6.45 -18.42
C ALA A 359 8.77 6.92 -16.94
N TRP A 360 9.92 7.36 -16.42
CA TRP A 360 10.00 7.89 -15.06
C TRP A 360 9.03 9.04 -14.79
N ALA A 361 8.83 9.90 -15.80
CA ALA A 361 7.83 10.97 -15.72
C ALA A 361 6.39 10.47 -15.52
N GLN A 362 6.02 9.32 -16.12
CA GLN A 362 4.70 8.72 -15.91
C GLN A 362 4.54 8.22 -14.46
N VAL A 363 5.60 7.63 -13.90
CA VAL A 363 5.60 7.20 -12.50
C VAL A 363 5.44 8.42 -11.59
N LYS A 364 6.24 9.48 -11.77
CA LYS A 364 6.14 10.72 -10.99
C LYS A 364 4.73 11.34 -11.10
N THR A 365 4.12 11.36 -12.28
CA THR A 365 2.77 11.92 -12.49
C THR A 365 1.71 11.19 -11.66
N ALA A 366 1.86 9.90 -11.42
CA ALA A 366 0.92 9.14 -10.59
C ALA A 366 0.90 9.55 -9.12
N PHE A 367 1.94 10.26 -8.63
CA PHE A 367 2.03 10.81 -7.27
C PHE A 367 1.76 12.32 -7.20
N ALA A 368 1.69 13.01 -8.34
CA ALA A 368 1.80 14.46 -8.38
C ALA A 368 0.71 15.21 -7.60
N LEU A 369 -0.54 14.76 -7.66
CA LEU A 369 -1.66 15.40 -6.95
C LEU A 369 -1.70 15.05 -5.47
N THR A 370 -1.12 13.93 -5.06
CA THR A 370 -1.20 13.41 -3.69
C THR A 370 0.02 13.78 -2.84
N ALA A 371 1.17 14.06 -3.46
CA ALA A 371 2.38 14.45 -2.76
C ALA A 371 2.19 15.60 -1.73
N PRO A 372 1.47 16.71 -2.03
CA PRO A 372 1.19 17.73 -1.03
C PRO A 372 0.22 17.26 0.06
N LEU A 373 -0.65 16.28 -0.23
CA LEU A 373 -1.59 15.72 0.74
C LEU A 373 -0.87 14.81 1.74
N ASP A 374 0.10 14.02 1.27
CA ASP A 374 0.99 13.25 2.11
C ASP A 374 1.83 14.15 3.02
N LYS A 375 2.35 15.26 2.49
CA LYS A 375 3.08 16.26 3.30
C LYS A 375 2.19 16.85 4.40
N ALA A 376 0.96 17.20 4.06
CA ALA A 376 0.00 17.74 5.03
C ALA A 376 -0.34 16.72 6.13
N ALA A 377 -0.48 15.43 5.77
CA ALA A 377 -0.68 14.36 6.74
C ALA A 377 0.58 14.13 7.60
N TYR A 378 1.76 14.17 7.00
CA TYR A 378 3.04 14.09 7.71
C TYR A 378 3.17 15.19 8.77
N ASP A 379 2.91 16.44 8.41
CA ASP A 379 2.97 17.58 9.33
C ASP A 379 1.95 17.43 10.47
N LYS A 380 0.74 16.95 10.14
CA LYS A 380 -0.34 16.76 11.12
C LYS A 380 -0.03 15.65 12.14
N THR A 381 0.69 14.61 11.74
CA THR A 381 1.06 13.49 12.62
C THR A 381 2.35 13.75 13.42
N GLY A 382 2.98 14.91 13.26
CA GLY A 382 4.26 15.22 13.89
C GLY A 382 5.45 14.57 13.20
N GLY A 383 5.26 14.07 11.98
CA GLY A 383 6.29 13.42 11.18
C GLY A 383 6.66 12.02 11.65
N VAL A 384 7.79 11.54 11.19
CA VAL A 384 8.40 10.30 11.70
C VAL A 384 9.44 10.64 12.76
N PRO A 385 9.65 9.76 13.75
CA PRO A 385 10.64 9.98 14.80
C PRO A 385 12.05 10.20 14.27
N ASP A 386 12.36 9.62 13.11
CA ASP A 386 13.64 9.74 12.43
C ASP A 386 13.44 10.12 10.97
N ALA A 387 13.40 11.43 10.71
CA ALA A 387 13.31 11.95 9.33
C ALA A 387 14.53 11.56 8.47
N ALA A 388 15.70 11.33 9.08
CA ALA A 388 16.88 10.82 8.37
C ALA A 388 16.65 9.40 7.84
N GLY A 389 15.71 8.66 8.41
CA GLY A 389 15.34 7.34 7.95
C GLY A 389 14.84 7.29 6.50
N PHE A 390 14.33 8.38 5.94
CA PHE A 390 13.96 8.42 4.51
C PHE A 390 15.19 8.22 3.62
N HIS A 391 16.31 8.80 3.97
CA HIS A 391 17.55 8.80 3.20
C HIS A 391 18.54 7.71 3.62
N ASP A 392 18.13 6.77 4.48
CA ASP A 392 19.01 5.70 4.91
C ASP A 392 19.32 4.73 3.75
N LYS A 393 20.50 4.93 3.15
CA LYS A 393 21.00 4.10 2.05
C LYS A 393 21.31 2.66 2.46
N ASN A 394 21.42 2.39 3.75
CA ASN A 394 21.68 1.06 4.30
C ASN A 394 20.36 0.31 4.58
N ALA A 395 19.23 1.00 4.52
CA ALA A 395 17.94 0.37 4.69
C ALA A 395 17.69 -0.67 3.58
N LYS A 396 17.32 -1.87 4.00
CA LYS A 396 17.08 -3.00 3.07
C LYS A 396 15.81 -2.83 2.24
N ASP A 397 15.00 -1.82 2.48
CA ASP A 397 13.72 -1.58 1.85
C ASP A 397 13.72 -0.46 0.80
N LEU A 398 14.89 -0.10 0.30
CA LEU A 398 15.09 0.86 -0.79
C LEU A 398 14.34 2.19 -0.56
N ARG A 399 14.73 2.92 0.48
CA ARG A 399 14.19 4.25 0.78
C ARG A 399 14.75 5.31 -0.18
N GLY A 400 14.46 6.54 0.07
CA GLY A 400 14.94 7.70 -0.67
C GLY A 400 14.19 8.95 -0.24
N ALA A 401 14.32 10.04 -0.98
CA ALA A 401 13.58 11.26 -0.70
C ALA A 401 12.06 10.98 -0.67
N PRO A 402 11.32 11.54 0.30
CA PRO A 402 9.87 11.36 0.37
C PRO A 402 9.16 12.00 -0.82
N VAL A 403 7.94 11.57 -1.08
CA VAL A 403 7.17 11.97 -2.28
C VAL A 403 6.97 13.47 -2.40
N TRP A 404 6.89 14.22 -1.30
CA TRP A 404 6.77 15.70 -1.33
C TRP A 404 8.09 16.40 -1.71
N GLU A 405 9.19 15.66 -1.79
CA GLU A 405 10.47 16.11 -2.34
C GLU A 405 10.74 15.53 -3.74
N MET A 406 9.69 15.11 -4.45
CA MET A 406 9.79 14.42 -5.74
C MET A 406 10.56 15.21 -6.81
N GLN A 407 10.68 16.54 -6.68
CA GLN A 407 11.51 17.37 -7.55
C GLN A 407 13.00 17.03 -7.42
N SER A 408 13.41 16.50 -6.26
CA SER A 408 14.79 16.04 -6.01
C SER A 408 15.07 14.64 -6.55
N TRP A 409 14.03 13.89 -6.94
CA TRP A 409 14.21 12.56 -7.52
C TRP A 409 14.93 12.66 -8.84
N GLY A 410 16.09 12.01 -8.95
CA GLY A 410 16.88 12.00 -10.16
C GLY A 410 16.14 11.44 -11.38
N GLU A 411 16.67 11.68 -12.57
CA GLU A 411 16.13 11.04 -13.78
C GLU A 411 16.52 9.55 -13.78
N ARG A 412 15.59 8.71 -14.25
CA ARG A 412 15.75 7.26 -14.34
C ARG A 412 15.24 6.75 -15.69
N SER A 413 15.92 5.74 -16.22
CA SER A 413 15.58 5.04 -17.46
C SER A 413 15.11 3.61 -17.21
#